data_7383cea16ead4b97b9a8c883a7f2d298
#
_entry.id   7383cea16ead4b97b9a8c883a7f2d298
#
_cell.length_a   1.000
_cell.length_b   1.000
_cell.length_c   1.000
_cell.angle_alpha   90.00
_cell.angle_beta   90.00
_cell.angle_gamma   90.00
#
_symmetry.space_group_name_H-M   'P 1'
#
loop_
_entity.id
_entity.type
_entity.pdbx_description
1 polymer ?
#
loop_
_entity_poly.entity_id
_entity_poly.type
_entity_poly.pdbx_seq_one_letter_code
_entity_poly.pdbx_strand_id
1 'polypeptide(L)'
;MPRRRRVLKRRPLEPDYQFSDLVISKFINMLMWNGKKTTATHIVYGAFEDLKTKGEDPLKVFRKAIDSVKPEIEVRSRRVGGANYQVPMDVRPERKLSLSCKWLIDAARARVGRSMQEKLSAELYEAAQGRGGAMRKREEVHKMAEANRAFAHFRW
;
A
#
# COMPACT_ATOMS: atom_id res chain seq x y z
N MET A 1 -22.86 -3.20 -35.02
CA MET A 1 -21.69 -2.41 -34.61
C MET A 1 -21.45 -2.60 -33.13
N PRO A 2 -20.27 -3.05 -32.66
CA PRO A 2 -20.01 -3.16 -31.23
C PRO A 2 -19.98 -1.77 -30.61
N ARG A 3 -20.81 -1.54 -29.60
CA ARG A 3 -20.80 -0.28 -28.83
C ARG A 3 -19.44 -0.13 -28.17
N ARG A 4 -18.69 0.94 -28.52
CA ARG A 4 -17.44 1.29 -27.81
C ARG A 4 -17.76 1.46 -26.33
N ARG A 5 -17.04 0.74 -25.46
CA ARG A 5 -17.14 0.87 -24.02
C ARG A 5 -16.91 2.34 -23.64
N ARG A 6 -17.89 2.97 -23.02
CA ARG A 6 -17.75 4.35 -22.54
C ARG A 6 -16.69 4.39 -21.45
N VAL A 7 -15.59 5.07 -21.72
CA VAL A 7 -14.54 5.29 -20.70
C VAL A 7 -15.08 6.30 -19.70
N LEU A 8 -15.46 5.84 -18.53
CA LEU A 8 -15.88 6.72 -17.44
C LEU A 8 -14.64 7.47 -16.92
N LYS A 9 -14.65 8.79 -17.04
CA LYS A 9 -13.62 9.64 -16.40
C LYS A 9 -13.76 9.48 -14.90
N ARG A 10 -12.69 9.02 -14.24
CA ARG A 10 -12.64 8.97 -12.78
C ARG A 10 -12.62 10.40 -12.24
N ARG A 11 -13.35 10.64 -11.15
CA ARG A 11 -13.27 11.93 -10.45
C ARG A 11 -11.84 12.16 -9.97
N PRO A 12 -11.30 13.39 -10.04
CA PRO A 12 -10.02 13.71 -9.44
C PRO A 12 -10.08 13.43 -7.93
N LEU A 13 -8.98 12.98 -7.37
CA LEU A 13 -8.86 12.79 -5.93
C LEU A 13 -8.63 14.16 -5.30
N GLU A 14 -9.48 14.53 -4.34
CA GLU A 14 -9.31 15.75 -3.56
C GLU A 14 -8.27 15.51 -2.44
N PRO A 15 -7.45 16.50 -2.11
CA PRO A 15 -6.51 16.40 -1.00
C PRO A 15 -7.26 16.25 0.32
N ASP A 16 -6.57 15.71 1.32
CA ASP A 16 -7.12 15.58 2.65
C ASP A 16 -7.35 16.92 3.32
N TYR A 17 -8.43 17.03 4.09
CA TYR A 17 -8.86 18.30 4.68
C TYR A 17 -7.86 18.85 5.71
N GLN A 18 -7.29 17.98 6.56
CA GLN A 18 -6.42 18.39 7.67
C GLN A 18 -4.96 18.61 7.24
N PHE A 19 -4.45 17.77 6.34
CA PHE A 19 -3.05 17.77 5.95
C PHE A 19 -2.81 18.22 4.51
N SER A 20 -3.87 18.46 3.73
CA SER A 20 -3.82 18.87 2.32
C SER A 20 -2.95 17.93 1.45
N ASP A 21 -2.87 16.63 1.81
CA ASP A 21 -2.05 15.63 1.14
C ASP A 21 -2.92 14.62 0.36
N LEU A 22 -2.63 14.45 -0.94
CA LEU A 22 -3.33 13.51 -1.81
C LEU A 22 -3.05 12.04 -1.44
N VAL A 23 -1.87 11.75 -0.88
CA VAL A 23 -1.49 10.39 -0.50
C VAL A 23 -2.30 9.93 0.71
N ILE A 24 -2.52 10.83 1.67
CA ILE A 24 -3.37 10.56 2.86
C ILE A 24 -4.81 10.31 2.41
N SER A 25 -5.35 11.16 1.53
CA SER A 25 -6.70 10.97 0.98
C SER A 25 -6.84 9.62 0.27
N LYS A 26 -5.85 9.22 -0.53
CA LYS A 26 -5.80 7.91 -1.17
C LYS A 26 -5.72 6.77 -0.15
N PHE A 27 -4.92 6.92 0.90
CA PHE A 27 -4.78 5.94 1.97
C PHE A 27 -6.08 5.74 2.73
N ILE A 28 -6.79 6.83 3.09
CA ILE A 28 -8.13 6.80 3.72
C ILE A 28 -9.13 6.05 2.83
N ASN A 29 -9.14 6.33 1.52
CA ASN A 29 -10.03 5.66 0.59
C ASN A 29 -9.72 4.15 0.46
N MET A 30 -8.46 3.74 0.62
CA MET A 30 -8.07 2.33 0.61
C MET A 30 -8.35 1.62 1.94
N LEU A 31 -8.28 2.34 3.07
CA LEU A 31 -8.61 1.83 4.39
C LEU A 31 -10.13 1.64 4.55
N MET A 32 -10.91 2.49 3.88
CA MET A 32 -12.37 2.50 3.95
C MET A 32 -12.98 1.14 3.60
N TRP A 33 -13.98 0.74 4.38
CA TRP A 33 -14.79 -0.46 4.14
C TRP A 33 -16.27 -0.06 4.07
N ASN A 34 -17.04 -0.69 3.16
CA ASN A 34 -18.46 -0.46 2.98
C ASN A 34 -18.88 1.00 2.80
N GLY A 35 -18.00 1.84 2.21
CA GLY A 35 -18.27 3.27 2.00
C GLY A 35 -18.19 4.15 3.26
N LYS A 36 -17.81 3.61 4.41
CA LYS A 36 -17.72 4.33 5.69
C LYS A 36 -16.46 5.21 5.74
N LYS A 37 -16.44 6.29 4.96
CA LYS A 37 -15.26 7.18 4.84
C LYS A 37 -14.96 7.91 6.15
N THR A 38 -15.99 8.40 6.86
CA THR A 38 -15.81 9.09 8.14
C THR A 38 -15.08 8.24 9.17
N THR A 39 -15.48 6.97 9.31
CA THR A 39 -14.81 6.02 10.21
C THR A 39 -13.33 5.80 9.81
N ALA A 40 -13.06 5.67 8.50
CA ALA A 40 -11.68 5.51 8.02
C ALA A 40 -10.84 6.76 8.30
N THR A 41 -11.40 7.94 8.13
CA THR A 41 -10.75 9.23 8.46
C THR A 41 -10.42 9.31 9.94
N HIS A 42 -11.37 8.99 10.83
CA HIS A 42 -11.13 8.96 12.29
C HIS A 42 -10.02 7.99 12.68
N ILE A 43 -9.97 6.81 12.08
CA ILE A 43 -8.89 5.83 12.34
C ILE A 43 -7.53 6.39 11.95
N VAL A 44 -7.40 7.03 10.78
CA VAL A 44 -6.12 7.58 10.31
C VAL A 44 -5.68 8.76 11.19
N TYR A 45 -6.61 9.67 11.48
CA TYR A 45 -6.29 10.84 12.31
C TYR A 45 -5.92 10.43 13.73
N GLY A 46 -6.67 9.51 14.33
CA GLY A 46 -6.33 8.98 15.63
C GLY A 46 -4.98 8.25 15.65
N ALA A 47 -4.65 7.49 14.61
CA ALA A 47 -3.33 6.88 14.48
C ALA A 47 -2.21 7.95 14.40
N PHE A 48 -2.48 9.09 13.76
CA PHE A 48 -1.54 10.22 13.71
C PHE A 48 -1.40 10.93 15.06
N GLU A 49 -2.48 11.04 15.83
CA GLU A 49 -2.45 11.54 17.20
C GLU A 49 -1.62 10.63 18.12
N ASP A 50 -1.79 9.31 18.01
CA ASP A 50 -0.98 8.33 18.72
C ASP A 50 0.52 8.45 18.39
N LEU A 51 0.88 8.77 17.13
CA LEU A 51 2.26 9.03 16.74
C LEU A 51 2.80 10.34 17.35
N LYS A 52 1.98 11.39 17.43
CA LYS A 52 2.34 12.64 18.10
C LYS A 52 2.61 12.44 19.60
N THR A 53 1.80 11.62 20.27
CA THR A 53 2.02 11.31 21.70
C THR A 53 3.33 10.57 21.94
N LYS A 54 3.85 9.87 20.92
CA LYS A 54 5.18 9.23 20.94
C LYS A 54 6.33 10.19 20.62
N GLY A 55 6.04 11.48 20.40
CA GLY A 55 7.05 12.50 20.10
C GLY A 55 7.51 12.54 18.63
N GLU A 56 6.82 11.84 17.72
CA GLU A 56 7.16 11.76 16.31
C GLU A 56 6.28 12.68 15.44
N ASP A 57 6.82 13.19 14.35
CA ASP A 57 6.05 13.91 13.34
C ASP A 57 5.25 12.91 12.49
N PRO A 58 3.90 12.89 12.58
CA PRO A 58 3.10 11.87 11.89
C PRO A 58 3.26 11.87 10.39
N LEU A 59 3.43 13.05 9.77
CA LEU A 59 3.58 13.15 8.32
C LEU A 59 4.91 12.58 7.85
N LYS A 60 5.98 12.87 8.58
CA LYS A 60 7.30 12.31 8.27
C LYS A 60 7.32 10.80 8.42
N VAL A 61 6.76 10.29 9.53
CA VAL A 61 6.65 8.85 9.79
C VAL A 61 5.82 8.18 8.69
N PHE A 62 4.67 8.73 8.35
CA PHE A 62 3.79 8.20 7.30
C PHE A 62 4.48 8.13 5.93
N ARG A 63 5.11 9.21 5.49
CA ARG A 63 5.83 9.25 4.21
C ARG A 63 7.00 8.27 4.20
N LYS A 64 7.80 8.25 5.26
CA LYS A 64 8.91 7.32 5.42
C LYS A 64 8.45 5.87 5.42
N ALA A 65 7.35 5.55 6.12
CA ALA A 65 6.75 4.21 6.12
C ALA A 65 6.33 3.78 4.70
N ILE A 66 5.64 4.65 3.96
CA ILE A 66 5.27 4.37 2.58
C ILE A 66 6.51 4.13 1.71
N ASP A 67 7.51 5.02 1.79
CA ASP A 67 8.72 4.91 0.98
C ASP A 67 9.52 3.64 1.29
N SER A 68 9.60 3.26 2.56
CA SER A 68 10.25 2.01 2.97
C SER A 68 9.55 0.76 2.43
N VAL A 69 8.22 0.77 2.35
CA VAL A 69 7.42 -0.40 1.91
C VAL A 69 7.25 -0.47 0.40
N LYS A 70 7.55 0.58 -0.37
CA LYS A 70 7.42 0.57 -1.84
C LYS A 70 8.22 -0.57 -2.47
N PRO A 71 7.58 -1.51 -3.21
CA PRO A 71 8.30 -2.53 -3.96
C PRO A 71 8.87 -1.98 -5.26
N GLU A 72 10.04 -2.44 -5.66
CA GLU A 72 10.61 -2.14 -6.96
C GLU A 72 10.16 -3.14 -8.02
N ILE A 73 10.01 -4.41 -7.63
CA ILE A 73 9.68 -5.53 -8.50
C ILE A 73 8.45 -6.24 -7.95
N GLU A 74 7.57 -6.69 -8.83
CA GLU A 74 6.47 -7.59 -8.52
C GLU A 74 6.54 -8.84 -9.41
N VAL A 75 5.94 -9.93 -8.95
CA VAL A 75 5.85 -11.17 -9.72
C VAL A 75 4.44 -11.27 -10.30
N ARG A 76 4.34 -11.52 -11.60
CA ARG A 76 3.08 -11.76 -12.29
C ARG A 76 3.07 -13.12 -12.97
N SER A 77 1.98 -13.84 -12.80
CA SER A 77 1.76 -15.08 -13.53
C SER A 77 1.47 -14.80 -15.00
N ARG A 78 2.20 -15.46 -15.90
CA ARG A 78 1.96 -15.43 -17.34
C ARG A 78 1.89 -16.85 -17.87
N ARG A 79 0.95 -17.10 -18.79
CA ARG A 79 0.80 -18.37 -19.45
C ARG A 79 1.58 -18.39 -20.77
N VAL A 80 2.57 -19.26 -20.86
CA VAL A 80 3.40 -19.43 -22.07
C VAL A 80 3.44 -20.91 -22.42
N GLY A 81 3.05 -21.26 -23.64
CA GLY A 81 3.08 -22.65 -24.11
C GLY A 81 2.26 -23.65 -23.27
N GLY A 82 1.19 -23.17 -22.60
CA GLY A 82 0.35 -24.02 -21.73
C GLY A 82 0.75 -24.07 -20.27
N ALA A 83 1.96 -23.65 -19.89
CA ALA A 83 2.44 -23.56 -18.53
C ALA A 83 2.32 -22.14 -17.96
N ASN A 84 2.11 -22.02 -16.65
CA ASN A 84 2.06 -20.74 -15.95
C ASN A 84 3.42 -20.44 -15.32
N TYR A 85 4.05 -19.35 -15.75
CA TYR A 85 5.33 -18.89 -15.23
C TYR A 85 5.13 -17.64 -14.37
N GLN A 86 5.87 -17.55 -13.26
CA GLN A 86 5.93 -16.37 -12.41
C GLN A 86 7.02 -15.43 -12.93
N VAL A 87 6.60 -14.37 -13.63
CA VAL A 87 7.52 -13.45 -14.31
C VAL A 87 7.76 -12.20 -13.46
N PRO A 88 9.01 -11.89 -13.09
CA PRO A 88 9.33 -10.65 -12.39
C PRO A 88 9.21 -9.45 -13.32
N MET A 89 8.55 -8.40 -12.85
CA MET A 89 8.31 -7.15 -13.60
C MET A 89 8.54 -5.94 -12.71
N ASP A 90 9.08 -4.87 -13.29
CA ASP A 90 9.22 -3.59 -12.60
C ASP A 90 7.84 -2.98 -12.33
N VAL A 91 7.70 -2.37 -11.18
CA VAL A 91 6.43 -1.79 -10.74
C VAL A 91 6.37 -0.31 -11.13
N ARG A 92 5.29 0.13 -11.78
CA ARG A 92 5.06 1.54 -12.10
C ARG A 92 4.89 2.38 -10.82
N PRO A 93 5.30 3.67 -10.80
CA PRO A 93 5.25 4.51 -9.60
C PRO A 93 3.88 4.56 -8.90
N GLU A 94 2.80 4.70 -9.67
CA GLU A 94 1.43 4.72 -9.13
C GLU A 94 1.05 3.40 -8.44
N ARG A 95 1.53 2.28 -9.00
CA ARG A 95 1.28 0.95 -8.45
C ARG A 95 2.16 0.70 -7.23
N LYS A 96 3.42 1.17 -7.20
CA LYS A 96 4.27 1.13 -6.01
C LYS A 96 3.55 1.75 -4.81
N LEU A 97 2.99 2.95 -4.99
CA LEU A 97 2.21 3.63 -3.96
C LEU A 97 0.97 2.83 -3.54
N SER A 98 0.24 2.27 -4.49
CA SER A 98 -0.97 1.49 -4.20
C SER A 98 -0.65 0.20 -3.43
N LEU A 99 0.43 -0.49 -3.80
CA LEU A 99 0.87 -1.71 -3.11
C LEU A 99 1.37 -1.40 -1.70
N SER A 100 2.17 -0.35 -1.50
CA SER A 100 2.66 0.03 -0.17
C SER A 100 1.50 0.38 0.77
N CYS A 101 0.54 1.18 0.32
CA CYS A 101 -0.65 1.49 1.12
C CYS A 101 -1.45 0.22 1.47
N LYS A 102 -1.66 -0.67 0.51
CA LYS A 102 -2.38 -1.94 0.74
C LYS A 102 -1.65 -2.81 1.77
N TRP A 103 -0.36 -3.01 1.61
CA TRP A 103 0.41 -3.86 2.52
C TRP A 103 0.47 -3.30 3.94
N LEU A 104 0.57 -1.98 4.11
CA LEU A 104 0.48 -1.33 5.42
C LEU A 104 -0.88 -1.57 6.07
N ILE A 105 -1.98 -1.44 5.32
CA ILE A 105 -3.33 -1.67 5.81
C ILE A 105 -3.54 -3.14 6.18
N ASP A 106 -3.14 -4.07 5.31
CA ASP A 106 -3.28 -5.51 5.52
C ASP A 106 -2.44 -5.96 6.73
N ALA A 107 -1.20 -5.48 6.85
CA ALA A 107 -0.35 -5.75 8.00
C ALA A 107 -0.92 -5.19 9.30
N ALA A 108 -1.43 -3.94 9.29
CA ALA A 108 -2.09 -3.36 10.45
C ALA A 108 -3.33 -4.17 10.88
N ARG A 109 -4.14 -4.62 9.93
CA ARG A 109 -5.30 -5.48 10.21
C ARG A 109 -4.92 -6.82 10.85
N ALA A 110 -3.80 -7.40 10.43
CA ALA A 110 -3.31 -8.68 10.95
C ALA A 110 -2.69 -8.55 12.36
N ARG A 111 -2.38 -7.35 12.84
CA ARG A 111 -1.84 -7.15 14.20
C ARG A 111 -2.85 -7.49 15.28
N VAL A 112 -2.34 -7.95 16.40
CA VAL A 112 -3.13 -8.08 17.65
C VAL A 112 -3.20 -6.68 18.30
N GLY A 113 -4.37 -6.29 18.79
CA GLY A 113 -4.60 -4.99 19.44
C GLY A 113 -6.08 -4.70 19.59
N ARG A 114 -6.44 -3.71 20.42
CA ARG A 114 -7.83 -3.37 20.74
C ARG A 114 -8.50 -2.62 19.58
N SER A 115 -7.86 -1.56 19.07
CA SER A 115 -8.42 -0.70 18.04
C SER A 115 -7.61 -0.74 16.76
N MET A 116 -8.25 -0.44 15.61
CA MET A 116 -7.53 -0.32 14.33
C MET A 116 -6.59 0.89 14.33
N GLN A 117 -6.90 1.91 15.11
CA GLN A 117 -6.09 3.10 15.31
C GLN A 117 -4.72 2.74 15.92
N GLU A 118 -4.70 2.03 17.04
CA GLU A 118 -3.47 1.55 17.71
C GLU A 118 -2.65 0.63 16.79
N LYS A 119 -3.33 -0.30 16.10
CA LYS A 119 -2.68 -1.22 15.16
C LYS A 119 -2.01 -0.50 14.02
N LEU A 120 -2.68 0.52 13.47
CA LEU A 120 -2.17 1.31 12.36
C LEU A 120 -1.00 2.19 12.80
N SER A 121 -1.09 2.86 13.96
CA SER A 121 0.01 3.68 14.48
C SER A 121 1.25 2.85 14.75
N ALA A 122 1.09 1.64 15.31
CA ALA A 122 2.20 0.73 15.55
C ALA A 122 2.86 0.24 14.25
N GLU A 123 2.04 -0.15 13.23
CA GLU A 123 2.58 -0.60 11.94
C GLU A 123 3.31 0.53 11.21
N LEU A 124 2.76 1.74 11.18
CA LEU A 124 3.39 2.90 10.55
C LEU A 124 4.74 3.24 11.22
N TYR A 125 4.79 3.21 12.55
CA TYR A 125 6.01 3.46 13.29
C TYR A 125 7.10 2.42 12.99
N GLU A 126 6.77 1.14 13.03
CA GLU A 126 7.71 0.06 12.72
C GLU A 126 8.15 0.08 11.24
N ALA A 127 7.22 0.33 10.31
CA ALA A 127 7.53 0.42 8.88
C ALA A 127 8.48 1.59 8.58
N ALA A 128 8.34 2.72 9.28
CA ALA A 128 9.28 3.84 9.16
C ALA A 128 10.69 3.49 9.67
N GLN A 129 10.81 2.51 10.56
CA GLN A 129 12.08 1.96 11.03
C GLN A 129 12.61 0.79 10.18
N GLY A 130 11.93 0.44 9.09
CA GLY A 130 12.30 -0.70 8.25
C GLY A 130 11.91 -2.06 8.85
N ARG A 131 10.92 -2.11 9.74
CA ARG A 131 10.42 -3.32 10.41
C ARG A 131 8.92 -3.48 10.17
N GLY A 132 8.33 -4.53 10.72
CA GLY A 132 6.88 -4.73 10.67
C GLY A 132 6.41 -5.70 9.58
N GLY A 133 5.10 -5.94 9.55
CA GLY A 133 4.48 -6.92 8.65
C GLY A 133 4.51 -6.49 7.20
N ALA A 134 4.34 -5.21 6.92
CA ALA A 134 4.40 -4.66 5.57
C ALA A 134 5.81 -4.77 4.95
N MET A 135 6.85 -4.56 5.76
CA MET A 135 8.25 -4.74 5.32
C MET A 135 8.55 -6.20 4.99
N ARG A 136 8.13 -7.14 5.83
CA ARG A 136 8.28 -8.59 5.55
C ARG A 136 7.60 -8.94 4.23
N LYS A 137 6.41 -8.39 3.97
CA LYS A 137 5.69 -8.63 2.70
C LYS A 137 6.45 -8.12 1.48
N ARG A 138 7.07 -6.94 1.57
CA ARG A 138 7.95 -6.42 0.53
C ARG A 138 9.13 -7.36 0.28
N GLU A 139 9.81 -7.81 1.35
CA GLU A 139 10.95 -8.72 1.25
C GLU A 139 10.57 -10.08 0.65
N GLU A 140 9.42 -10.64 1.03
CA GLU A 140 8.88 -11.87 0.44
C GLU A 140 8.68 -11.73 -1.07
N VAL A 141 8.07 -10.61 -1.52
CA VAL A 141 7.85 -10.35 -2.94
C VAL A 141 9.17 -10.19 -3.69
N HIS A 142 10.15 -9.49 -3.11
CA HIS A 142 11.47 -9.34 -3.71
C HIS A 142 12.21 -10.67 -3.78
N LYS A 143 12.17 -11.51 -2.73
CA LYS A 143 12.75 -12.87 -2.74
C LYS A 143 12.09 -13.75 -3.81
N MET A 144 10.76 -13.70 -3.93
CA MET A 144 10.05 -14.43 -5.00
C MET A 144 10.47 -13.95 -6.39
N ALA A 145 10.65 -12.65 -6.58
CA ALA A 145 11.08 -12.09 -7.85
C ALA A 145 12.51 -12.52 -8.20
N GLU A 146 13.39 -12.56 -7.22
CA GLU A 146 14.78 -13.02 -7.39
C GLU A 146 14.84 -14.52 -7.72
N ALA A 147 14.10 -15.36 -7.01
CA ALA A 147 13.99 -16.79 -7.29
C ALA A 147 13.45 -17.10 -8.71
N ASN A 148 12.61 -16.25 -9.24
CA ASN A 148 12.03 -16.39 -10.58
C ASN A 148 12.78 -15.58 -11.65
N ARG A 149 13.96 -15.04 -11.37
CA ARG A 149 14.74 -14.20 -12.29
C ARG A 149 15.04 -14.86 -13.63
N ALA A 150 15.17 -16.19 -13.67
CA ALA A 150 15.36 -16.95 -14.91
C ALA A 150 14.22 -16.76 -15.93
N PHE A 151 13.00 -16.44 -15.48
CA PHE A 151 11.83 -16.23 -16.32
C PHE A 151 11.64 -14.77 -16.76
N ALA A 152 12.57 -13.87 -16.45
CA ALA A 152 12.49 -12.45 -16.81
C ALA A 152 12.40 -12.22 -18.34
N HIS A 153 12.91 -13.14 -19.16
CA HIS A 153 12.83 -13.07 -20.62
C HIS A 153 11.41 -13.21 -21.18
N PHE A 154 10.44 -13.71 -20.39
CA PHE A 154 9.02 -13.73 -20.75
C PHE A 154 8.31 -12.40 -20.42
N ARG A 155 9.05 -11.33 -20.20
CA ARG A 155 8.56 -9.99 -19.91
C ARG A 155 8.29 -9.26 -21.24
N TRP A 156 7.03 -9.19 -21.68
CA TRP A 156 6.53 -8.35 -22.78
C TRP A 156 5.28 -7.59 -22.38
#